data_f84d73fa4fc1e9e47ca95c4a27cfcdbe
#
_entry.id   f84d73fa4fc1e9e47ca95c4a27cfcdbe
#
_cell.length_a   1.000
_cell.length_b   1.000
_cell.length_c   1.000
_cell.angle_alpha   90.00
_cell.angle_beta   90.00
_cell.angle_gamma   90.00
#
_symmetry.space_group_name_H-M   'P 1'
#
loop_
_entity.id
_entity.type
_entity.pdbx_description
1 polymer ?
#
loop_
_entity_poly.entity_id
_entity_poly.type
_entity_poly.pdbx_seq_one_letter_code
_entity_poly.pdbx_strand_id
1 'polypeptide(L)'
;MKFGGTSVGTPQRMQNVANLITSSKEQKIIVLSAMSGTTNTLIEISDYLYKKNPEGANTIINRLEQKYMRHMSELYSTEEWREKTTQFIHEEFDYLRSFTKIHFTSFEEKVILAQGEIMSSVMLTNYLLERGVKTSNLH
;
A
#
# COMPACT_ATOMS: atom_id res chain seq x y z
N MET A 1 9.68 0.88 15.92
CA MET A 1 9.13 2.23 15.68
C MET A 1 7.84 2.11 14.89
N LYS A 2 6.80 2.80 15.32
CA LYS A 2 5.50 2.70 14.67
C LYS A 2 5.13 4.04 14.04
N PHE A 3 4.74 4.02 12.77
CA PHE A 3 4.28 5.22 12.05
C PHE A 3 2.81 5.09 11.71
N GLY A 4 2.05 6.15 11.96
CA GLY A 4 0.64 6.18 11.60
C GLY A 4 0.43 6.42 10.11
N GLY A 5 -0.83 6.24 9.64
CA GLY A 5 -1.17 6.42 8.23
C GLY A 5 -0.86 7.81 7.69
N THR A 6 -0.94 8.85 8.55
CA THR A 6 -0.61 10.21 8.14
C THR A 6 0.87 10.40 7.87
N SER A 7 1.75 9.62 8.54
CA SER A 7 3.19 9.71 8.34
C SER A 7 3.64 9.13 7.01
N VAL A 8 2.90 8.17 6.46
CA VAL A 8 3.22 7.54 5.17
C VAL A 8 2.17 7.86 4.11
N GLY A 9 1.32 8.86 4.35
CA GLY A 9 0.18 9.15 3.48
C GLY A 9 0.51 9.88 2.19
N THR A 10 1.74 10.40 2.04
CA THR A 10 2.19 11.09 0.84
C THR A 10 3.60 10.65 0.49
N PRO A 11 4.03 10.79 -0.79
CA PRO A 11 5.41 10.46 -1.15
C PRO A 11 6.44 11.23 -0.32
N GLN A 12 6.18 12.51 -0.08
CA GLN A 12 7.08 13.34 0.72
C GLN A 12 7.21 12.82 2.15
N ARG A 13 6.10 12.47 2.78
CA ARG A 13 6.11 11.95 4.15
C ARG A 13 6.79 10.59 4.21
N MET A 14 6.57 9.75 3.22
CA MET A 14 7.22 8.45 3.15
C MET A 14 8.74 8.61 3.00
N GLN A 15 9.19 9.57 2.21
CA GLN A 15 10.60 9.88 2.07
C GLN A 15 11.21 10.39 3.38
N ASN A 16 10.47 11.21 4.13
CA ASN A 16 10.94 11.70 5.43
C ASN A 16 11.06 10.55 6.43
N VAL A 17 10.10 9.62 6.43
CA VAL A 17 10.17 8.42 7.28
C VAL A 17 11.38 7.58 6.92
N ALA A 18 11.63 7.37 5.63
CA ALA A 18 12.78 6.61 5.16
C ALA A 18 14.10 7.27 5.60
N ASN A 19 14.19 8.60 5.50
CA ASN A 19 15.38 9.33 5.93
C ASN A 19 15.60 9.21 7.44
N LEU A 20 14.53 9.26 8.22
CA LEU A 20 14.60 9.08 9.68
C LEU A 20 15.12 7.70 10.04
N ILE A 21 14.63 6.67 9.35
CA ILE A 21 15.06 5.29 9.57
C ILE A 21 16.54 5.13 9.27
N THR A 22 16.99 5.66 8.16
CA THR A 22 18.40 5.53 7.74
C THR A 22 19.35 6.31 8.64
N SER A 23 18.89 7.37 9.29
CA SER A 23 19.72 8.17 10.17
C SER A 23 19.79 7.64 11.61
N SER A 24 18.82 6.85 12.03
CA SER A 24 18.74 6.41 13.43
C SER A 24 19.68 5.28 13.78
N LYS A 25 20.20 4.55 12.80
CA LYS A 25 21.03 3.34 12.97
C LYS A 25 20.36 2.25 13.81
N GLU A 26 19.12 2.44 14.22
CA GLU A 26 18.39 1.43 14.98
C GLU A 26 17.62 0.54 14.00
N GLN A 27 17.95 -0.73 13.98
CA GLN A 27 17.22 -1.72 13.18
C GLN A 27 16.05 -2.26 13.99
N LYS A 28 15.15 -1.37 14.39
CA LYS A 28 13.93 -1.79 15.06
C LYS A 28 12.90 -2.22 14.03
N ILE A 29 12.05 -3.15 14.43
CA ILE A 29 10.92 -3.55 13.61
C ILE A 29 10.04 -2.32 13.45
N ILE A 30 9.79 -1.93 12.20
CA ILE A 30 8.94 -0.79 11.88
C ILE A 30 7.58 -1.30 11.49
N VAL A 31 6.57 -0.88 12.23
CA VAL A 31 5.18 -1.20 11.88
C VAL A 31 4.64 -0.05 11.05
N LEU A 32 4.38 -0.32 9.78
CA LEU A 32 3.84 0.66 8.86
C LEU A 32 2.32 0.53 8.79
N SER A 33 1.64 1.66 8.84
CA SER A 33 0.20 1.71 8.56
C SER A 33 -0.02 1.84 7.06
N ALA A 34 -1.23 1.53 6.62
CA ALA A 34 -1.62 1.80 5.25
C ALA A 34 -1.52 3.31 4.96
N MET A 35 -1.42 3.68 3.68
CA MET A 35 -1.42 5.09 3.29
C MET A 35 -2.67 5.78 3.80
N SER A 36 -2.55 7.09 4.06
CA SER A 36 -3.66 7.88 4.58
C SER A 36 -4.91 7.71 3.70
N GLY A 37 -6.02 7.35 4.32
CA GLY A 37 -7.28 7.13 3.64
C GLY A 37 -7.46 5.74 3.02
N THR A 38 -6.40 4.94 2.92
CA THR A 38 -6.50 3.62 2.29
C THR A 38 -7.41 2.69 3.08
N THR A 39 -7.26 2.65 4.40
CA THR A 39 -8.09 1.77 5.23
C THR A 39 -9.57 2.08 5.05
N ASN A 40 -9.95 3.36 5.07
CA ASN A 40 -11.34 3.76 4.87
C ASN A 40 -11.84 3.39 3.47
N THR A 41 -10.99 3.55 2.46
CA THR A 41 -11.34 3.18 1.09
C THR A 41 -11.52 1.68 0.95
N LEU A 42 -10.67 0.88 1.60
CA LEU A 42 -10.82 -0.58 1.59
C LEU A 42 -12.10 -1.02 2.29
N ILE A 43 -12.49 -0.34 3.36
CA ILE A 43 -13.77 -0.60 4.02
C ILE A 43 -14.92 -0.28 3.08
N GLU A 44 -14.84 0.81 2.34
CA GLU A 44 -15.87 1.17 1.36
C GLU A 44 -15.98 0.11 0.26
N ILE A 45 -14.84 -0.38 -0.24
CA ILE A 45 -14.82 -1.47 -1.21
C ILE A 45 -15.51 -2.71 -0.62
N SER A 46 -15.20 -3.04 0.63
CA SER A 46 -15.80 -4.18 1.31
C SER A 46 -17.32 -4.03 1.42
N ASP A 47 -17.81 -2.83 1.71
CA ASP A 47 -19.25 -2.57 1.78
C ASP A 47 -19.93 -2.88 0.45
N TYR A 48 -19.34 -2.46 -0.68
CA TYR A 48 -19.88 -2.78 -1.99
C TYR A 48 -19.87 -4.28 -2.27
N LEU A 49 -18.82 -4.96 -1.82
CA LEU A 49 -18.72 -6.42 -1.99
C LEU A 49 -19.78 -7.16 -1.16
N TYR A 50 -20.06 -6.70 0.06
CA TYR A 50 -21.15 -7.26 0.87
C TYR A 50 -22.50 -7.06 0.20
N LYS A 51 -22.68 -5.93 -0.47
CA LYS A 51 -23.94 -5.62 -1.17
C LYS A 51 -24.03 -6.29 -2.53
N LYS A 52 -23.03 -7.06 -2.91
CA LYS A 52 -22.95 -7.73 -4.21
C LYS A 52 -23.02 -6.73 -5.36
N ASN A 53 -22.34 -5.61 -5.21
CA ASN A 53 -22.27 -4.55 -6.22
C ASN A 53 -20.85 -4.48 -6.79
N PRO A 54 -20.51 -5.36 -7.77
CA PRO A 54 -19.13 -5.38 -8.30
C PRO A 54 -18.76 -4.12 -9.05
N GLU A 55 -19.70 -3.44 -9.70
CA GLU A 55 -19.42 -2.21 -10.43
C GLU A 55 -18.98 -1.10 -9.46
N GLY A 56 -19.70 -0.94 -8.34
CA GLY A 56 -19.33 0.03 -7.32
C GLY A 56 -17.98 -0.29 -6.73
N ALA A 57 -17.74 -1.56 -6.40
CA ALA A 57 -16.44 -1.99 -5.85
C ALA A 57 -15.32 -1.68 -6.83
N ASN A 58 -15.47 -2.06 -8.10
CA ASN A 58 -14.43 -1.81 -9.11
C ASN A 58 -14.16 -0.34 -9.34
N THR A 59 -15.17 0.50 -9.28
CA THR A 59 -15.01 1.95 -9.41
C THR A 59 -14.09 2.49 -8.31
N ILE A 60 -14.32 2.06 -7.08
CA ILE A 60 -13.50 2.51 -5.95
C ILE A 60 -12.09 1.91 -6.02
N ILE A 61 -11.98 0.63 -6.39
CA ILE A 61 -10.68 -0.02 -6.58
C ILE A 61 -9.85 0.73 -7.62
N ASN A 62 -10.45 1.06 -8.76
CA ASN A 62 -9.75 1.78 -9.82
C ASN A 62 -9.29 3.17 -9.37
N ARG A 63 -10.12 3.87 -8.60
CA ARG A 63 -9.76 5.18 -8.05
C ARG A 63 -8.57 5.08 -7.11
N LEU A 64 -8.57 4.07 -6.25
CA LEU A 64 -7.47 3.86 -5.32
C LEU A 64 -6.19 3.48 -6.05
N GLU A 65 -6.29 2.63 -7.08
CA GLU A 65 -5.13 2.26 -7.89
C GLU A 65 -4.49 3.47 -8.54
N GLN A 66 -5.30 4.38 -9.11
CA GLN A 66 -4.78 5.60 -9.71
C GLN A 66 -4.05 6.48 -8.70
N LYS A 67 -4.58 6.55 -7.47
CA LYS A 67 -3.91 7.27 -6.39
C LYS A 67 -2.55 6.67 -6.10
N TYR A 68 -2.45 5.34 -6.03
CA TYR A 68 -1.19 4.65 -5.78
C TYR A 68 -0.21 4.84 -6.94
N MET A 69 -0.67 4.75 -8.19
CA MET A 69 0.20 4.94 -9.35
C MET A 69 0.82 6.34 -9.36
N ARG A 70 0.02 7.36 -9.04
CA ARG A 70 0.51 8.74 -8.93
C ARG A 70 1.53 8.85 -7.80
N HIS A 71 1.24 8.23 -6.67
CA HIS A 71 2.11 8.22 -5.51
C HIS A 71 3.48 7.62 -5.85
N MET A 72 3.49 6.49 -6.54
CA MET A 72 4.73 5.82 -6.93
C MET A 72 5.50 6.61 -7.97
N SER A 73 4.84 7.32 -8.87
CA SER A 73 5.52 8.14 -9.86
C SER A 73 6.31 9.29 -9.22
N GLU A 74 5.87 9.75 -8.05
CA GLU A 74 6.55 10.81 -7.32
C GLU A 74 7.60 10.26 -6.35
N LEU A 75 7.42 9.03 -5.86
CA LEU A 75 8.27 8.46 -4.81
C LEU A 75 9.61 7.97 -5.33
N TYR A 76 9.61 7.27 -6.46
CA TYR A 76 10.83 6.65 -6.99
C TYR A 76 11.53 7.56 -7.99
N SER A 77 12.85 7.65 -7.86
CA SER A 77 13.67 8.45 -8.78
C SER A 77 14.23 7.61 -9.92
N THR A 78 14.31 6.29 -9.77
CA THR A 78 14.77 5.39 -10.84
C THR A 78 13.60 4.66 -11.45
N GLU A 79 13.66 4.43 -12.77
CA GLU A 79 12.61 3.74 -13.47
C GLU A 79 12.55 2.26 -13.10
N GLU A 80 13.70 1.65 -12.84
CA GLU A 80 13.77 0.24 -12.44
C GLU A 80 12.91 -0.03 -11.21
N TRP A 81 13.09 0.74 -10.15
CA TRP A 81 12.35 0.53 -8.91
C TRP A 81 10.90 0.95 -9.03
N ARG A 82 10.65 1.99 -9.83
CA ARG A 82 9.28 2.42 -10.10
C ARG A 82 8.51 1.31 -10.81
N GLU A 83 9.09 0.70 -11.84
CA GLU A 83 8.43 -0.37 -12.57
C GLU A 83 8.18 -1.60 -11.71
N LYS A 84 9.19 -2.03 -10.94
CA LYS A 84 9.04 -3.20 -10.08
C LYS A 84 7.91 -3.00 -9.06
N THR A 85 7.88 -1.84 -8.43
CA THR A 85 6.88 -1.56 -7.41
C THR A 85 5.51 -1.37 -8.03
N THR A 86 5.44 -0.69 -9.18
CA THR A 86 4.19 -0.49 -9.90
C THR A 86 3.58 -1.84 -10.29
N GLN A 87 4.39 -2.77 -10.80
CA GLN A 87 3.90 -4.08 -11.16
C GLN A 87 3.36 -4.84 -9.95
N PHE A 88 4.07 -4.81 -8.83
CA PHE A 88 3.61 -5.46 -7.61
C PHE A 88 2.27 -4.88 -7.16
N ILE A 89 2.17 -3.56 -7.11
CA ILE A 89 0.95 -2.89 -6.67
C ILE A 89 -0.21 -3.18 -7.62
N HIS A 90 0.06 -3.19 -8.93
CA HIS A 90 -0.97 -3.52 -9.91
C HIS A 90 -1.52 -4.93 -9.69
N GLU A 91 -0.65 -5.90 -9.42
CA GLU A 91 -1.07 -7.27 -9.11
C GLU A 91 -1.92 -7.32 -7.85
N GLU A 92 -1.59 -6.52 -6.83
CA GLU A 92 -2.38 -6.43 -5.62
C GLU A 92 -3.79 -5.88 -5.88
N PHE A 93 -3.90 -4.87 -6.76
CA PHE A 93 -5.20 -4.34 -7.14
C PHE A 93 -6.00 -5.33 -7.98
N ASP A 94 -5.34 -6.11 -8.85
CA ASP A 94 -6.02 -7.20 -9.55
C ASP A 94 -6.53 -8.25 -8.58
N TYR A 95 -5.77 -8.53 -7.53
CA TYR A 95 -6.22 -9.43 -6.47
C TYR A 95 -7.48 -8.89 -5.79
N LEU A 96 -7.51 -7.59 -5.49
CA LEU A 96 -8.72 -6.97 -4.92
C LEU A 96 -9.92 -7.13 -5.87
N ARG A 97 -9.71 -6.96 -7.17
CA ARG A 97 -10.78 -7.13 -8.16
C ARG A 97 -11.33 -8.56 -8.19
N SER A 98 -10.49 -9.54 -7.87
CA SER A 98 -10.92 -10.93 -7.86
C SER A 98 -11.99 -11.21 -6.80
N PHE A 99 -12.06 -10.39 -5.75
CA PHE A 99 -13.09 -10.57 -4.71
C PHE A 99 -14.50 -10.27 -5.20
N THR A 100 -14.65 -9.60 -6.33
CA THR A 100 -15.99 -9.37 -6.91
C THR A 100 -16.65 -10.63 -7.43
N LYS A 101 -15.86 -11.70 -7.59
CA LYS A 101 -16.32 -12.96 -8.21
C LYS A 101 -16.53 -14.07 -7.19
N ILE A 102 -16.32 -13.81 -5.90
CA ILE A 102 -16.44 -14.82 -4.86
C ILE A 102 -17.43 -14.37 -3.80
N HIS A 103 -17.83 -15.34 -2.97
CA HIS A 103 -18.67 -15.02 -1.82
C HIS A 103 -17.85 -14.22 -0.80
N PHE A 104 -18.37 -13.08 -0.38
CA PHE A 104 -17.63 -12.15 0.48
C PHE A 104 -18.10 -12.28 1.93
N THR A 105 -17.16 -12.60 2.81
CA THR A 105 -17.40 -12.76 4.25
C THR A 105 -16.44 -11.87 5.04
N SER A 106 -16.59 -11.88 6.36
CA SER A 106 -15.68 -11.12 7.22
C SER A 106 -14.22 -11.59 7.12
N PHE A 107 -14.00 -12.85 6.74
CA PHE A 107 -12.65 -13.34 6.50
C PHE A 107 -12.02 -12.62 5.31
N GLU A 108 -12.74 -12.54 4.19
CA GLU A 108 -12.25 -11.83 3.00
C GLU A 108 -12.06 -10.35 3.27
N GLU A 109 -12.92 -9.75 4.09
CA GLU A 109 -12.75 -8.35 4.48
C GLU A 109 -11.41 -8.14 5.20
N LYS A 110 -11.06 -9.03 6.12
CA LYS A 110 -9.77 -8.94 6.82
C LYS A 110 -8.60 -9.05 5.85
N VAL A 111 -8.71 -9.94 4.86
CA VAL A 111 -7.68 -10.09 3.83
C VAL A 111 -7.52 -8.79 3.05
N ILE A 112 -8.62 -8.18 2.64
CA ILE A 112 -8.59 -6.91 1.89
C ILE A 112 -7.92 -5.81 2.73
N LEU A 113 -8.29 -5.68 4.00
CA LEU A 113 -7.71 -4.65 4.86
C LEU A 113 -6.21 -4.85 5.05
N ALA A 114 -5.76 -6.10 5.12
CA ALA A 114 -4.33 -6.40 5.24
C ALA A 114 -3.54 -5.98 4.00
N GLN A 115 -4.16 -5.94 2.82
CA GLN A 115 -3.46 -5.53 1.59
C GLN A 115 -2.95 -4.10 1.67
N GLY A 116 -3.67 -3.22 2.37
CA GLY A 116 -3.23 -1.83 2.56
C GLY A 116 -1.88 -1.74 3.26
N GLU A 117 -1.69 -2.53 4.32
CA GLU A 117 -0.43 -2.57 5.05
C GLU A 117 0.69 -3.20 4.22
N ILE A 118 0.36 -4.27 3.48
CA ILE A 118 1.33 -4.94 2.62
C ILE A 118 1.83 -3.97 1.54
N MET A 119 0.94 -3.25 0.88
CA MET A 119 1.31 -2.30 -0.16
C MET A 119 2.20 -1.19 0.38
N SER A 120 1.85 -0.61 1.53
CA SER A 120 2.66 0.44 2.15
C SER A 120 4.04 -0.06 2.53
N SER A 121 4.09 -1.27 3.09
CA SER A 121 5.34 -1.89 3.50
C SER A 121 6.28 -2.13 2.31
N VAL A 122 5.73 -2.67 1.22
CA VAL A 122 6.53 -2.93 0.01
C VAL A 122 7.01 -1.64 -0.61
N MET A 123 6.16 -0.61 -0.67
CA MET A 123 6.54 0.68 -1.23
C MET A 123 7.70 1.29 -0.45
N LEU A 124 7.65 1.26 0.88
CA LEU A 124 8.74 1.79 1.68
C LEU A 124 10.00 0.95 1.56
N THR A 125 9.86 -0.38 1.62
CA THR A 125 11.00 -1.29 1.49
C THR A 125 11.73 -1.05 0.16
N ASN A 126 11.00 -0.96 -0.94
CA ASN A 126 11.59 -0.73 -2.25
C ASN A 126 12.22 0.65 -2.36
N TYR A 127 11.63 1.65 -1.70
CA TYR A 127 12.23 2.99 -1.66
C TYR A 127 13.58 2.95 -0.94
N LEU A 128 13.66 2.24 0.19
CA LEU A 128 14.92 2.10 0.93
C LEU A 128 15.96 1.34 0.12
N LEU A 129 15.54 0.30 -0.60
CA LEU A 129 16.45 -0.45 -1.47
C LEU A 129 16.97 0.41 -2.61
N GLU A 130 16.13 1.26 -3.19
CA GLU A 130 16.55 2.20 -4.21
C GLU A 130 17.64 3.14 -3.68
N ARG A 131 17.56 3.49 -2.41
CA ARG A 131 18.58 4.35 -1.76
C ARG A 131 19.79 3.55 -1.28
N GLY A 132 19.85 2.24 -1.53
CA GLY A 132 20.99 1.41 -1.14
C GLY A 132 21.00 0.98 0.31
N VAL A 133 19.84 0.99 0.98
CA VAL A 133 19.72 0.60 2.39
C VAL A 133 19.36 -0.87 2.49
N LYS A 134 19.99 -1.59 3.43
CA LYS A 134 19.56 -2.95 3.74
C LYS A 134 18.27 -2.91 4.53
N THR A 135 17.24 -3.59 4.03
CA THR A 135 15.90 -3.52 4.59
C THR A 135 15.34 -4.88 5.00
N SER A 136 16.21 -5.82 5.38
CA SER A 136 15.74 -7.14 5.78
C SER A 136 14.67 -7.03 6.87
N ASN A 137 13.57 -7.75 6.71
CA ASN A 137 12.49 -7.87 7.70
C ASN A 137 11.69 -6.60 7.96
N LEU A 138 11.48 -5.77 6.94
CA LEU A 138 10.62 -4.61 7.08
C LEU A 138 9.12 -4.91 6.89
N HIS A 139 8.77 -6.15 6.57
CA HIS A 139 7.36 -6.52 6.37
C HIS A 139 6.98 -7.77 7.13
#